data_3f840bbc9031d78e2b1026a6b182b448
#
_entry.id   3f840bbc9031d78e2b1026a6b182b448
#
_cell.length_a   1.000
_cell.length_b   1.000
_cell.length_c   1.000
_cell.angle_alpha   90.00
_cell.angle_beta   90.00
_cell.angle_gamma   90.00
#
_symmetry.space_group_name_H-M   'P 1'
#
loop_
_entity.id
_entity.type
_entity.pdbx_description
1 polymer ?
#
loop_
_entity_poly.entity_id
_entity_poly.type
_entity_poly.pdbx_seq_one_letter_code
_entity_poly.pdbx_strand_id
1 'polypeptide(L)'
;FTPDGTAVYRFKSQQDKMNLSMKESDKIIGFGNSSGKINFFALLEKGKTYEFSIGGDGSREVQWSITKASVKAVEEGTEYTTTEEETPVYDFVPSKSGEYMFSSKDGGTGKVYSSDWKEIDGYWYNGAVEFGVKVSLEQGKTYHLGIALSDKEAKWKIEQVKESSDYTYRVLSDNTVEILKYSGAESNVTVPDKIDNKVVKCVGYGAFAENENIVGVTIPAQVTDLQYGVFASCANLETVTFKAGSKLQKIAARAFE
;
A
#
# COMPACT_ATOMS: atom_id res chain seq x y z
N PHE A 1 25.23 17.81 -7.66
CA PHE A 1 24.13 18.56 -7.04
C PHE A 1 24.21 18.44 -5.52
N THR A 2 24.17 19.56 -4.82
CA THR A 2 24.15 19.62 -3.35
C THR A 2 22.89 20.34 -2.92
N PRO A 3 21.89 19.65 -2.31
CA PRO A 3 20.64 20.27 -1.90
C PRO A 3 20.85 21.24 -0.72
N ASP A 4 20.09 22.33 -0.73
CA ASP A 4 20.04 23.34 0.33
C ASP A 4 19.18 22.92 1.54
N GLY A 5 18.37 21.89 1.37
CA GLY A 5 17.51 21.29 2.40
C GLY A 5 17.28 19.81 2.17
N THR A 6 17.07 19.06 3.24
CA THR A 6 16.62 17.66 3.14
C THR A 6 15.17 17.65 2.66
N ALA A 7 14.93 17.08 1.48
CA ALA A 7 13.61 17.02 0.87
C ALA A 7 13.56 15.98 -0.25
N VAL A 8 12.35 15.70 -0.73
CA VAL A 8 12.15 14.94 -1.96
C VAL A 8 12.42 15.84 -3.17
N TYR A 9 13.20 15.34 -4.09
CA TYR A 9 13.50 16.00 -5.35
C TYR A 9 13.00 15.16 -6.52
N ARG A 10 12.42 15.84 -7.51
CA ARG A 10 11.97 15.27 -8.78
C ARG A 10 13.04 15.45 -9.83
N PHE A 11 13.34 14.36 -10.52
CA PHE A 11 14.21 14.30 -11.69
C PHE A 11 13.36 14.07 -12.92
N LYS A 12 13.42 14.99 -13.88
CA LYS A 12 12.60 14.92 -15.10
C LYS A 12 13.43 15.19 -16.35
N SER A 13 13.28 14.35 -17.40
CA SER A 13 13.77 14.64 -18.74
C SER A 13 12.62 14.96 -19.68
N GLN A 14 12.92 15.69 -20.76
CA GLN A 14 11.95 15.96 -21.84
C GLN A 14 12.03 14.89 -22.94
N GLN A 15 13.17 14.24 -23.08
CA GLN A 15 13.43 13.26 -24.13
C GLN A 15 13.12 11.85 -23.67
N ASP A 16 12.69 11.01 -24.65
CA ASP A 16 12.51 9.56 -24.47
C ASP A 16 13.86 8.80 -24.52
N LYS A 17 13.84 7.54 -24.12
CA LYS A 17 15.01 6.64 -24.14
C LYS A 17 16.19 7.13 -23.30
N MET A 18 15.88 7.80 -22.21
CA MET A 18 16.84 8.27 -21.25
C MET A 18 16.93 7.32 -20.07
N ASN A 19 18.13 7.14 -19.56
CA ASN A 19 18.35 6.49 -18.27
C ASN A 19 19.14 7.42 -17.34
N LEU A 20 18.89 7.30 -16.07
CA LEU A 20 19.60 8.03 -15.03
C LEU A 20 20.09 7.03 -14.00
N SER A 21 21.33 7.15 -13.61
CA SER A 21 21.88 6.50 -12.44
C SER A 21 22.39 7.53 -11.44
N MET A 22 22.18 7.27 -10.17
CA MET A 22 22.65 8.10 -9.06
C MET A 22 23.57 7.25 -8.19
N LYS A 23 24.77 7.75 -7.88
CA LYS A 23 25.62 7.14 -6.88
C LYS A 23 25.12 7.51 -5.49
N GLU A 24 25.13 6.56 -4.57
CA GLU A 24 24.71 6.71 -3.17
C GLU A 24 23.20 6.90 -2.95
N SER A 25 22.34 6.23 -3.71
CA SER A 25 20.90 6.33 -3.49
C SER A 25 20.24 5.02 -3.11
N ASP A 26 20.27 4.69 -1.88
CA ASP A 26 19.36 3.76 -1.21
C ASP A 26 17.97 4.39 -0.92
N LYS A 27 17.77 5.66 -1.29
CA LYS A 27 16.58 6.44 -0.93
C LYS A 27 15.74 6.90 -2.12
N ILE A 28 15.59 6.03 -3.12
CA ILE A 28 14.63 6.28 -4.21
C ILE A 28 13.22 6.04 -3.66
N ILE A 29 12.37 7.06 -3.74
CA ILE A 29 11.02 7.03 -3.16
C ILE A 29 9.97 6.59 -4.17
N GLY A 30 10.17 6.86 -5.46
CA GLY A 30 9.21 6.47 -6.49
C GLY A 30 9.73 6.68 -7.90
N PHE A 31 9.16 5.91 -8.84
CA PHE A 31 9.37 6.03 -10.27
C PHE A 31 8.05 6.35 -10.95
N GLY A 32 8.06 7.34 -11.85
CA GLY A 32 7.05 7.45 -12.88
C GLY A 32 7.77 7.20 -14.20
N ASN A 33 7.48 6.11 -14.91
CA ASN A 33 8.15 5.81 -16.16
C ASN A 33 7.19 5.17 -17.16
N SER A 34 6.43 6.00 -17.88
CA SER A 34 5.51 5.50 -18.91
C SER A 34 6.03 5.60 -20.33
N SER A 35 7.10 6.33 -20.60
CA SER A 35 7.48 6.64 -21.99
C SER A 35 8.99 6.65 -22.28
N GLY A 36 9.79 6.01 -21.41
CA GLY A 36 11.25 6.09 -21.53
C GLY A 36 11.85 7.42 -21.16
N LYS A 37 11.06 8.36 -20.62
CA LYS A 37 11.51 9.62 -20.02
C LYS A 37 11.92 9.41 -18.58
N ILE A 38 12.94 10.16 -18.15
CA ILE A 38 13.28 10.22 -16.72
C ILE A 38 12.15 10.93 -15.99
N ASN A 39 11.54 10.28 -15.04
CA ASN A 39 10.62 10.88 -14.07
C ASN A 39 10.69 10.04 -12.79
N PHE A 40 11.60 10.40 -11.89
CA PHE A 40 11.71 9.70 -10.62
C PHE A 40 11.89 10.68 -9.47
N PHE A 41 11.68 10.18 -8.25
CA PHE A 41 11.74 10.95 -7.03
C PHE A 41 12.73 10.31 -6.06
N ALA A 42 13.59 11.13 -5.47
CA ALA A 42 14.54 10.69 -4.46
C ALA A 42 14.59 11.65 -3.30
N LEU A 43 14.77 11.10 -2.09
CA LEU A 43 15.11 11.91 -0.93
C LEU A 43 16.60 12.30 -1.02
N LEU A 44 16.86 13.60 -1.02
CA LEU A 44 18.21 14.13 -0.95
C LEU A 44 18.41 14.90 0.36
N GLU A 45 19.53 14.67 1.01
CA GLU A 45 19.85 15.24 2.32
C GLU A 45 20.67 16.52 2.18
N LYS A 46 20.33 17.52 2.99
CA LYS A 46 21.04 18.81 3.02
C LYS A 46 22.54 18.61 3.15
N GLY A 47 23.31 19.27 2.30
CA GLY A 47 24.76 19.34 2.34
C GLY A 47 25.49 18.10 1.83
N LYS A 48 24.80 17.02 1.47
CA LYS A 48 25.40 15.88 0.77
C LYS A 48 25.54 16.20 -0.72
N THR A 49 26.62 15.79 -1.34
CA THR A 49 26.81 15.93 -2.79
C THR A 49 26.45 14.63 -3.48
N TYR A 50 25.59 14.74 -4.49
CA TYR A 50 25.11 13.62 -5.29
C TYR A 50 25.64 13.73 -6.73
N GLU A 51 26.17 12.62 -7.23
CA GLU A 51 26.61 12.49 -8.62
C GLU A 51 25.54 11.76 -9.44
N PHE A 52 25.22 12.31 -10.59
CA PHE A 52 24.25 11.73 -11.51
C PHE A 52 24.92 11.43 -12.85
N SER A 53 24.63 10.26 -13.40
CA SER A 53 24.99 9.89 -14.76
C SER A 53 23.72 9.78 -15.59
N ILE A 54 23.63 10.56 -16.64
CA ILE A 54 22.51 10.55 -17.57
C ILE A 54 23.00 9.91 -18.87
N GLY A 55 22.36 8.79 -19.25
CA GLY A 55 22.64 8.08 -20.48
C GLY A 55 21.48 8.22 -21.46
N GLY A 56 21.81 8.24 -22.76
CA GLY A 56 20.84 8.26 -23.86
C GLY A 56 21.44 7.63 -25.10
N ASP A 57 20.78 7.75 -26.25
CA ASP A 57 21.24 7.18 -27.53
C ASP A 57 22.45 7.94 -28.17
N GLY A 58 23.02 8.88 -27.43
CA GLY A 58 24.28 9.56 -27.79
C GLY A 58 24.20 10.64 -28.86
N SER A 59 23.04 10.92 -29.43
CA SER A 59 22.91 11.80 -30.60
C SER A 59 22.22 13.14 -30.33
N ARG A 60 21.82 13.45 -29.10
CA ARG A 60 20.99 14.63 -28.80
C ARG A 60 21.44 15.37 -27.53
N GLU A 61 21.20 16.68 -27.54
CA GLU A 61 21.25 17.48 -26.34
C GLU A 61 20.15 17.05 -25.36
N VAL A 62 20.53 16.76 -24.11
CA VAL A 62 19.61 16.27 -23.09
C VAL A 62 19.11 17.42 -22.25
N GLN A 63 17.80 17.68 -22.29
CA GLN A 63 17.16 18.62 -21.39
C GLN A 63 16.57 17.87 -20.19
N TRP A 64 17.06 18.19 -19.01
CA TRP A 64 16.64 17.60 -17.75
C TRP A 64 16.58 18.64 -16.64
N SER A 65 15.86 18.33 -15.58
CA SER A 65 15.71 19.20 -14.43
C SER A 65 15.72 18.41 -13.12
N ILE A 66 16.22 19.04 -12.06
CA ILE A 66 16.04 18.63 -10.66
C ILE A 66 15.26 19.73 -9.97
N THR A 67 14.11 19.40 -9.43
CA THR A 67 13.25 20.36 -8.71
C THR A 67 12.84 19.77 -7.36
N LYS A 68 12.75 20.63 -6.35
CA LYS A 68 12.19 20.24 -5.06
C LYS A 68 10.71 19.90 -5.28
N ALA A 69 10.31 18.71 -4.86
CA ALA A 69 8.93 18.27 -4.96
C ALA A 69 8.06 18.90 -3.87
N SER A 70 6.83 19.26 -4.22
CA SER A 70 5.83 19.65 -3.24
C SER A 70 5.21 18.41 -2.61
N VAL A 71 5.07 18.38 -1.29
CA VAL A 71 4.39 17.32 -0.56
C VAL A 71 3.01 17.83 -0.16
N LYS A 72 1.96 17.04 -0.42
CA LYS A 72 0.57 17.41 -0.10
C LYS A 72 0.15 16.71 1.19
N ALA A 73 -0.59 17.41 2.06
CA ALA A 73 -1.23 16.79 3.21
C ALA A 73 -2.43 15.93 2.78
N VAL A 74 -2.64 14.83 3.46
CA VAL A 74 -3.74 13.89 3.22
C VAL A 74 -4.45 13.53 4.51
N GLU A 75 -5.72 13.15 4.38
CA GLU A 75 -6.62 12.82 5.49
C GLU A 75 -6.91 11.32 5.54
N GLU A 76 -7.12 10.83 6.77
CA GLU A 76 -7.50 9.45 7.04
C GLU A 76 -8.78 9.06 6.32
N GLY A 77 -8.79 7.87 5.71
CA GLY A 77 -9.97 7.27 5.07
C GLY A 77 -10.35 7.88 3.72
N THR A 78 -9.70 8.97 3.30
CA THR A 78 -9.94 9.58 1.99
C THR A 78 -9.18 8.82 0.91
N GLU A 79 -9.86 8.51 -0.21
CA GLU A 79 -9.22 7.93 -1.39
C GLU A 79 -8.58 9.03 -2.25
N TYR A 80 -7.31 8.85 -2.55
CA TYR A 80 -6.53 9.74 -3.41
C TYR A 80 -6.12 9.01 -4.68
N THR A 81 -5.94 9.77 -5.75
CA THR A 81 -5.35 9.29 -7.01
C THR A 81 -4.00 9.97 -7.19
N THR A 82 -2.96 9.18 -7.45
CA THR A 82 -1.63 9.67 -7.84
C THR A 82 -1.39 9.30 -9.28
N THR A 83 -0.91 10.25 -10.08
CA THR A 83 -0.53 10.06 -11.47
C THR A 83 0.97 10.20 -11.66
N GLU A 84 1.50 9.76 -12.80
CA GLU A 84 2.93 9.91 -13.15
C GLU A 84 3.41 11.37 -13.17
N GLU A 85 2.51 12.32 -13.40
CA GLU A 85 2.86 13.76 -13.45
C GLU A 85 2.87 14.39 -12.05
N GLU A 86 2.31 13.74 -11.04
CA GLU A 86 2.27 14.24 -9.67
C GLU A 86 3.44 13.73 -8.83
N THR A 87 3.68 14.41 -7.70
CA THR A 87 4.62 13.94 -6.69
C THR A 87 4.01 12.73 -5.96
N PRO A 88 4.68 11.56 -5.94
CA PRO A 88 4.15 10.38 -5.27
C PRO A 88 4.45 10.36 -3.76
N VAL A 89 4.50 11.54 -3.12
CA VAL A 89 4.80 11.67 -1.69
C VAL A 89 3.81 12.61 -1.02
N TYR A 90 3.30 12.19 0.12
CA TYR A 90 2.24 12.87 0.85
C TYR A 90 2.54 12.91 2.34
N ASP A 91 2.06 13.97 3.03
CA ASP A 91 2.13 14.10 4.48
C ASP A 91 0.86 13.61 5.13
N PHE A 92 1.00 12.75 6.11
CA PHE A 92 -0.08 12.23 6.92
C PHE A 92 0.18 12.48 8.41
N VAL A 93 -0.84 12.99 9.11
CA VAL A 93 -0.81 13.19 10.58
C VAL A 93 -1.96 12.39 11.19
N PRO A 94 -1.68 11.29 11.90
CA PRO A 94 -2.70 10.47 12.53
C PRO A 94 -3.50 11.25 13.57
N SER A 95 -4.82 11.12 13.54
CA SER A 95 -5.72 11.69 14.55
C SER A 95 -5.67 10.95 15.90
N LYS A 96 -5.19 9.70 15.89
CA LYS A 96 -5.00 8.83 17.06
C LYS A 96 -3.77 7.96 16.86
N SER A 97 -3.14 7.52 17.95
CA SER A 97 -2.12 6.47 17.90
C SER A 97 -2.77 5.10 17.60
N GLY A 98 -2.08 4.24 16.84
CA GLY A 98 -2.56 2.91 16.53
C GLY A 98 -1.97 2.34 15.25
N GLU A 99 -2.52 1.20 14.83
CA GLU A 99 -2.17 0.56 13.56
C GLU A 99 -2.92 1.22 12.40
N TYR A 100 -2.20 1.49 11.31
CA TYR A 100 -2.74 2.04 10.09
C TYR A 100 -2.40 1.17 8.90
N MET A 101 -3.31 1.10 7.93
CA MET A 101 -3.10 0.44 6.65
C MET A 101 -3.00 1.50 5.55
N PHE A 102 -1.83 1.60 4.92
CA PHE A 102 -1.60 2.34 3.69
C PHE A 102 -1.72 1.38 2.51
N SER A 103 -2.70 1.56 1.64
CA SER A 103 -3.03 0.57 0.61
C SER A 103 -3.50 1.17 -0.70
N SER A 104 -3.27 0.43 -1.80
CA SER A 104 -3.77 0.72 -3.15
C SER A 104 -4.43 -0.52 -3.75
N LYS A 105 -5.47 -0.31 -4.57
CA LYS A 105 -6.14 -1.37 -5.36
C LYS A 105 -5.58 -1.50 -6.77
N ASP A 106 -4.79 -0.54 -7.22
CA ASP A 106 -4.31 -0.44 -8.59
C ASP A 106 -2.85 -0.93 -8.73
N GLY A 107 -2.33 -1.65 -7.73
CA GLY A 107 -0.96 -2.11 -7.70
C GLY A 107 0.07 -1.04 -7.32
N GLY A 108 1.35 -1.31 -7.57
CA GLY A 108 2.46 -0.46 -7.15
C GLY A 108 3.08 -0.90 -5.84
N THR A 109 3.85 -0.02 -5.22
CA THR A 109 4.41 -0.21 -3.89
C THR A 109 4.26 1.06 -3.06
N GLY A 110 3.94 0.91 -1.78
CA GLY A 110 3.85 2.01 -0.83
C GLY A 110 4.95 1.90 0.22
N LYS A 111 5.44 3.03 0.69
CA LYS A 111 6.38 3.13 1.81
C LYS A 111 5.93 4.21 2.78
N VAL A 112 6.20 4.01 4.05
CA VAL A 112 5.93 4.99 5.09
C VAL A 112 7.24 5.42 5.74
N TYR A 113 7.40 6.71 5.92
CA TYR A 113 8.60 7.29 6.53
C TYR A 113 8.20 8.15 7.74
N SER A 114 9.06 8.20 8.75
CA SER A 114 8.96 9.15 9.85
C SER A 114 9.24 10.59 9.39
N SER A 115 8.98 11.56 10.26
CA SER A 115 9.24 12.99 9.97
C SER A 115 10.72 13.31 9.65
N ASP A 116 11.65 12.48 10.08
CA ASP A 116 13.08 12.57 9.73
C ASP A 116 13.46 11.68 8.55
N TRP A 117 12.48 11.23 7.77
CA TRP A 117 12.63 10.43 6.56
C TRP A 117 13.30 9.05 6.75
N LYS A 118 13.17 8.47 7.92
CA LYS A 118 13.53 7.07 8.12
C LYS A 118 12.36 6.19 7.70
N GLU A 119 12.62 5.18 6.88
CA GLU A 119 11.62 4.19 6.51
C GLU A 119 11.15 3.46 7.77
N ILE A 120 9.85 3.34 7.92
CA ILE A 120 9.22 2.59 8.98
C ILE A 120 8.93 1.20 8.45
N ASP A 121 9.50 0.20 9.09
CA ASP A 121 9.22 -1.20 8.75
C ASP A 121 7.74 -1.48 8.98
N GLY A 122 7.09 -1.91 7.91
CA GLY A 122 5.69 -2.27 7.92
C GLY A 122 5.50 -3.72 7.46
N TYR A 123 4.36 -4.30 7.83
CA TYR A 123 3.97 -5.59 7.30
C TYR A 123 3.39 -5.40 5.90
N TRP A 124 4.01 -6.06 4.90
CA TRP A 124 3.64 -5.94 3.50
C TRP A 124 2.55 -6.95 3.12
N TYR A 125 1.50 -6.46 2.49
CA TYR A 125 0.51 -7.29 1.83
C TYR A 125 0.71 -7.16 0.32
N ASN A 126 1.22 -8.20 -0.32
CA ASN A 126 1.46 -8.24 -1.77
C ASN A 126 0.46 -9.18 -2.43
N GLY A 127 -0.59 -8.62 -3.03
CA GLY A 127 -1.40 -9.31 -4.04
C GLY A 127 -0.97 -8.90 -5.44
N ALA A 128 -1.32 -9.67 -6.48
CA ALA A 128 -0.93 -9.37 -7.87
C ALA A 128 -1.50 -8.04 -8.42
N VAL A 129 -2.38 -7.37 -7.67
CA VAL A 129 -3.10 -6.14 -8.07
C VAL A 129 -3.29 -5.14 -6.93
N GLU A 130 -2.74 -5.39 -5.75
CA GLU A 130 -2.94 -4.53 -4.57
C GLU A 130 -1.66 -4.47 -3.75
N PHE A 131 -1.34 -3.31 -3.18
CA PHE A 131 -0.37 -3.25 -2.10
C PHE A 131 -1.03 -2.80 -0.81
N GLY A 132 -0.51 -3.26 0.31
CA GLY A 132 -0.86 -2.79 1.64
C GLY A 132 0.38 -2.77 2.53
N VAL A 133 0.56 -1.70 3.29
CA VAL A 133 1.59 -1.57 4.32
C VAL A 133 0.89 -1.24 5.63
N LYS A 134 1.00 -2.16 6.59
CA LYS A 134 0.48 -1.94 7.95
C LYS A 134 1.61 -1.42 8.84
N VAL A 135 1.39 -0.29 9.48
CA VAL A 135 2.37 0.40 10.33
C VAL A 135 1.74 0.92 11.62
N SER A 136 2.53 0.96 12.69
CA SER A 136 2.15 1.61 13.95
C SER A 136 2.52 3.09 13.88
N LEU A 137 1.52 3.98 14.03
CA LEU A 137 1.70 5.42 13.97
C LEU A 137 1.25 6.09 15.28
N GLU A 138 1.92 7.19 15.65
CA GLU A 138 1.62 7.96 16.86
C GLU A 138 0.83 9.22 16.51
N GLN A 139 -0.18 9.51 17.32
CA GLN A 139 -1.02 10.71 17.20
C GLN A 139 -0.20 12.00 17.09
N GLY A 140 -0.56 12.84 16.13
CA GLY A 140 0.00 14.18 15.96
C GLY A 140 1.41 14.23 15.38
N LYS A 141 2.07 13.09 15.13
CA LYS A 141 3.35 13.05 14.42
C LYS A 141 3.12 13.10 12.90
N THR A 142 3.98 13.80 12.19
CA THR A 142 3.97 13.80 10.71
C THR A 142 4.68 12.58 10.18
N TYR A 143 4.05 11.89 9.23
CA TYR A 143 4.62 10.78 8.48
C TYR A 143 4.56 11.09 6.99
N HIS A 144 5.55 10.60 6.24
CA HIS A 144 5.57 10.76 4.80
C HIS A 144 5.20 9.43 4.13
N LEU A 145 4.24 9.48 3.21
CA LEU A 145 3.77 8.33 2.44
C LEU A 145 4.36 8.41 1.04
N GLY A 146 5.13 7.41 0.63
CA GLY A 146 5.70 7.31 -0.71
C GLY A 146 4.97 6.24 -1.52
N ILE A 147 4.68 6.52 -2.79
CA ILE A 147 4.05 5.57 -3.71
C ILE A 147 4.92 5.41 -4.95
N ALA A 148 5.30 4.17 -5.27
CA ALA A 148 5.84 3.82 -6.57
C ALA A 148 4.74 3.22 -7.44
N LEU A 149 4.43 3.87 -8.54
CA LEU A 149 3.38 3.45 -9.46
C LEU A 149 3.87 2.27 -10.32
N SER A 150 3.00 1.28 -10.52
CA SER A 150 3.20 0.22 -11.52
C SER A 150 2.57 0.57 -12.86
N ASP A 151 1.58 1.46 -12.86
CA ASP A 151 0.85 1.98 -14.00
C ASP A 151 0.84 3.51 -14.02
N LYS A 152 0.10 4.11 -14.95
CA LYS A 152 0.03 5.58 -15.10
C LYS A 152 -0.60 6.30 -13.93
N GLU A 153 -1.44 5.61 -13.17
CA GLU A 153 -2.09 6.13 -11.99
C GLU A 153 -2.33 5.03 -10.96
N ALA A 154 -2.47 5.39 -9.70
CA ALA A 154 -2.92 4.52 -8.62
C ALA A 154 -3.87 5.24 -7.68
N LYS A 155 -4.96 4.56 -7.31
CA LYS A 155 -5.87 4.97 -6.24
C LYS A 155 -5.43 4.33 -4.95
N TRP A 156 -5.34 5.11 -3.91
CA TRP A 156 -4.83 4.67 -2.63
C TRP A 156 -5.47 5.43 -1.48
N LYS A 157 -5.32 4.90 -0.27
CA LYS A 157 -5.74 5.54 0.97
C LYS A 157 -4.89 5.10 2.15
N ILE A 158 -4.96 5.86 3.24
CA ILE A 158 -4.49 5.45 4.56
C ILE A 158 -5.63 5.49 5.55
N GLU A 159 -5.80 4.43 6.35
CA GLU A 159 -6.89 4.33 7.31
C GLU A 159 -6.47 3.55 8.55
N GLN A 160 -7.07 3.85 9.68
CA GLN A 160 -6.81 3.13 10.93
C GLN A 160 -7.33 1.70 10.83
N VAL A 161 -6.48 0.75 11.18
CA VAL A 161 -6.85 -0.65 11.41
C VAL A 161 -7.55 -0.74 12.77
N LYS A 162 -8.62 -1.49 12.84
CA LYS A 162 -9.42 -1.68 14.05
C LYS A 162 -9.40 -3.14 14.49
N GLU A 163 -9.63 -3.35 15.76
CA GLU A 163 -9.76 -4.69 16.33
C GLU A 163 -11.14 -4.85 16.98
N SER A 164 -11.74 -6.01 16.80
CA SER A 164 -12.97 -6.41 17.44
C SER A 164 -12.96 -7.90 17.69
N SER A 165 -12.91 -8.32 18.96
CA SER A 165 -12.75 -9.72 19.35
C SER A 165 -11.52 -10.34 18.66
N ASP A 166 -11.74 -11.40 17.87
CA ASP A 166 -10.70 -12.16 17.18
C ASP A 166 -10.35 -11.62 15.80
N TYR A 167 -10.89 -10.47 15.41
CA TYR A 167 -10.76 -9.93 14.06
C TYR A 167 -10.05 -8.57 14.07
N THR A 168 -9.00 -8.49 13.26
CA THR A 168 -8.45 -7.20 12.80
C THR A 168 -9.14 -6.84 11.49
N TYR A 169 -9.64 -5.62 11.36
CA TYR A 169 -10.43 -5.20 10.21
C TYR A 169 -10.23 -3.72 9.85
N ARG A 170 -10.66 -3.33 8.68
CA ARG A 170 -10.79 -1.93 8.25
C ARG A 170 -12.18 -1.62 7.73
N VAL A 171 -12.56 -0.35 7.78
CA VAL A 171 -13.83 0.13 7.22
C VAL A 171 -13.58 0.64 5.81
N LEU A 172 -14.28 0.07 4.83
CA LEU A 172 -14.19 0.48 3.44
C LEU A 172 -14.96 1.79 3.17
N SER A 173 -14.70 2.44 2.04
CA SER A 173 -15.34 3.72 1.66
C SER A 173 -16.87 3.66 1.57
N ASP A 174 -17.42 2.47 1.31
CA ASP A 174 -18.87 2.22 1.30
C ASP A 174 -19.44 1.89 2.69
N ASN A 175 -18.69 2.14 3.76
CA ASN A 175 -19.03 1.86 5.15
C ASN A 175 -19.23 0.37 5.46
N THR A 176 -18.67 -0.52 4.66
CA THR A 176 -18.59 -1.97 4.92
C THR A 176 -17.24 -2.34 5.53
N VAL A 177 -17.05 -3.61 5.90
CA VAL A 177 -15.84 -4.12 6.56
C VAL A 177 -15.10 -5.08 5.64
N GLU A 178 -13.78 -4.93 5.61
CA GLU A 178 -12.84 -5.95 5.19
C GLU A 178 -12.11 -6.51 6.41
N ILE A 179 -12.16 -7.83 6.58
CA ILE A 179 -11.37 -8.54 7.59
C ILE A 179 -9.94 -8.64 7.09
N LEU A 180 -8.97 -8.17 7.88
CA LEU A 180 -7.55 -8.20 7.57
C LEU A 180 -6.84 -9.38 8.22
N LYS A 181 -7.31 -9.82 9.40
CA LYS A 181 -6.74 -10.96 10.12
C LYS A 181 -7.75 -11.57 11.08
N TYR A 182 -7.73 -12.88 11.18
CA TYR A 182 -8.34 -13.66 12.26
C TYR A 182 -7.26 -14.16 13.23
N SER A 183 -7.47 -13.93 14.52
CA SER A 183 -6.53 -14.30 15.60
C SER A 183 -7.17 -15.23 16.64
N GLY A 184 -8.39 -15.70 16.40
CA GLY A 184 -9.09 -16.60 17.30
C GLY A 184 -8.54 -18.04 17.26
N ALA A 185 -8.94 -18.85 18.24
CA ALA A 185 -8.47 -20.22 18.43
C ALA A 185 -9.51 -21.29 18.05
N GLU A 186 -10.67 -20.91 17.52
CA GLU A 186 -11.73 -21.85 17.16
C GLU A 186 -11.36 -22.68 15.94
N SER A 187 -11.68 -23.99 15.98
CA SER A 187 -11.48 -24.89 14.84
C SER A 187 -12.58 -24.76 13.77
N ASN A 188 -13.80 -24.38 14.17
CA ASN A 188 -14.92 -24.14 13.28
C ASN A 188 -15.36 -22.69 13.40
N VAL A 189 -14.89 -21.85 12.49
CA VAL A 189 -15.08 -20.41 12.53
C VAL A 189 -16.31 -20.01 11.73
N THR A 190 -17.22 -19.27 12.35
CA THR A 190 -18.27 -18.55 11.60
C THR A 190 -17.87 -17.10 11.51
N VAL A 191 -17.50 -16.67 10.30
CA VAL A 191 -17.21 -15.25 10.04
C VAL A 191 -18.48 -14.43 10.34
N PRO A 192 -18.40 -13.34 11.14
CA PRO A 192 -19.57 -12.56 11.51
C PRO A 192 -20.18 -11.84 10.31
N ASP A 193 -21.50 -11.72 10.26
CA ASP A 193 -22.20 -10.94 9.23
C ASP A 193 -21.89 -9.45 9.34
N LYS A 194 -21.57 -8.97 10.56
CA LYS A 194 -21.25 -7.58 10.88
C LYS A 194 -20.16 -7.49 11.95
N ILE A 195 -19.32 -6.47 11.84
CA ILE A 195 -18.40 -6.02 12.88
C ILE A 195 -18.68 -4.53 13.12
N ASP A 196 -18.85 -4.11 14.38
CA ASP A 196 -19.22 -2.74 14.77
C ASP A 196 -20.44 -2.18 13.98
N ASN A 197 -21.49 -3.01 13.85
CA ASN A 197 -22.71 -2.72 13.10
C ASN A 197 -22.52 -2.52 11.59
N LYS A 198 -21.32 -2.74 11.04
CA LYS A 198 -21.03 -2.65 9.61
C LYS A 198 -20.95 -4.02 8.98
N VAL A 199 -21.50 -4.16 7.78
CA VAL A 199 -21.56 -5.43 7.06
C VAL A 199 -20.16 -5.88 6.65
N VAL A 200 -19.83 -7.14 6.94
CA VAL A 200 -18.60 -7.78 6.42
C VAL A 200 -18.82 -8.12 4.96
N LYS A 201 -18.05 -7.50 4.07
CA LYS A 201 -18.18 -7.63 2.63
C LYS A 201 -16.98 -8.28 1.96
N CYS A 202 -15.81 -8.16 2.58
CA CYS A 202 -14.56 -8.70 2.07
C CYS A 202 -13.81 -9.47 3.14
N VAL A 203 -13.24 -10.62 2.77
CA VAL A 203 -12.23 -11.31 3.58
C VAL A 203 -10.89 -11.09 2.86
N GLY A 204 -10.04 -10.31 3.50
CA GLY A 204 -8.85 -9.72 2.92
C GLY A 204 -7.71 -10.72 2.67
N TYR A 205 -6.62 -10.19 2.14
CA TYR A 205 -5.39 -10.91 1.83
C TYR A 205 -4.88 -11.67 3.06
N GLY A 206 -4.69 -12.99 2.93
CA GLY A 206 -4.13 -13.82 3.99
C GLY A 206 -4.87 -13.77 5.34
N ALA A 207 -6.14 -13.34 5.36
CA ALA A 207 -6.86 -13.05 6.61
C ALA A 207 -6.92 -14.23 7.57
N PHE A 208 -6.90 -15.44 7.06
CA PHE A 208 -6.86 -16.71 7.83
C PHE A 208 -5.59 -17.52 7.58
N ALA A 209 -4.64 -16.99 6.79
CA ALA A 209 -3.45 -17.74 6.39
C ALA A 209 -2.64 -18.25 7.58
N GLU A 210 -1.95 -19.40 7.37
CA GLU A 210 -1.07 -20.05 8.35
C GLU A 210 -1.78 -20.43 9.67
N ASN A 211 -3.11 -20.56 9.64
CA ASN A 211 -3.87 -20.97 10.81
C ASN A 211 -4.02 -22.50 10.85
N GLU A 212 -3.25 -23.14 11.71
CA GLU A 212 -3.25 -24.59 11.89
C GLU A 212 -4.45 -25.13 12.70
N ASN A 213 -5.22 -24.26 13.37
CA ASN A 213 -6.34 -24.67 14.21
C ASN A 213 -7.65 -24.83 13.45
N ILE A 214 -7.78 -24.12 12.32
CA ILE A 214 -9.04 -24.05 11.57
C ILE A 214 -9.25 -25.33 10.77
N VAL A 215 -10.42 -25.97 10.99
CA VAL A 215 -10.92 -27.16 10.27
C VAL A 215 -12.08 -26.76 9.34
N GLY A 216 -12.93 -25.86 9.79
CA GLY A 216 -14.07 -25.39 9.02
C GLY A 216 -14.27 -23.88 9.10
N VAL A 217 -14.67 -23.25 7.98
CA VAL A 217 -15.02 -21.82 7.94
C VAL A 217 -16.38 -21.63 7.28
N THR A 218 -17.27 -20.88 7.94
CA THR A 218 -18.55 -20.46 7.35
C THR A 218 -18.49 -18.99 6.96
N ILE A 219 -18.66 -18.70 5.67
CA ILE A 219 -18.63 -17.37 5.09
C ILE A 219 -20.06 -16.79 5.03
N PRO A 220 -20.30 -15.56 5.54
CA PRO A 220 -21.61 -14.93 5.51
C PRO A 220 -22.07 -14.58 4.09
N ALA A 221 -23.41 -14.50 3.93
CA ALA A 221 -24.03 -14.31 2.62
C ALA A 221 -23.65 -12.97 1.94
N GLN A 222 -23.30 -11.94 2.70
CA GLN A 222 -22.99 -10.60 2.16
C GLN A 222 -21.54 -10.46 1.68
N VAL A 223 -20.67 -11.43 1.95
CA VAL A 223 -19.29 -11.42 1.45
C VAL A 223 -19.30 -11.57 -0.07
N THR A 224 -18.69 -10.62 -0.75
CA THR A 224 -18.54 -10.60 -2.21
C THR A 224 -17.18 -11.04 -2.68
N ASP A 225 -16.16 -10.89 -1.84
CA ASP A 225 -14.76 -11.10 -2.21
C ASP A 225 -14.00 -11.90 -1.16
N LEU A 226 -13.34 -12.96 -1.61
CA LEU A 226 -12.26 -13.65 -0.91
C LEU A 226 -10.95 -13.29 -1.61
N GLN A 227 -10.05 -12.62 -0.89
CA GLN A 227 -8.84 -12.09 -1.45
C GLN A 227 -7.73 -13.15 -1.59
N TYR A 228 -6.61 -12.76 -2.20
CA TYR A 228 -5.46 -13.62 -2.44
C TYR A 228 -4.98 -14.31 -1.15
N GLY A 229 -4.76 -15.62 -1.23
CA GLY A 229 -4.18 -16.40 -0.14
C GLY A 229 -4.99 -16.41 1.16
N VAL A 230 -6.29 -16.10 1.12
CA VAL A 230 -7.13 -15.91 2.31
C VAL A 230 -7.04 -17.06 3.31
N PHE A 231 -6.90 -18.30 2.84
CA PHE A 231 -6.71 -19.53 3.63
C PHE A 231 -5.39 -20.23 3.28
N ALA A 232 -4.40 -19.51 2.74
CA ALA A 232 -3.12 -20.10 2.37
C ALA A 232 -2.45 -20.76 3.59
N SER A 233 -1.87 -21.94 3.39
CA SER A 233 -1.18 -22.69 4.44
C SER A 233 -2.05 -23.04 5.68
N CYS A 234 -3.36 -23.10 5.53
CA CYS A 234 -4.26 -23.65 6.56
C CYS A 234 -4.29 -25.19 6.45
N ALA A 235 -3.26 -25.85 7.00
CA ALA A 235 -3.01 -27.29 6.79
C ALA A 235 -4.15 -28.23 7.21
N ASN A 236 -4.98 -27.83 8.17
CA ASN A 236 -6.10 -28.62 8.70
C ASN A 236 -7.47 -28.19 8.16
N LEU A 237 -7.53 -27.21 7.25
CA LEU A 237 -8.80 -26.72 6.70
C LEU A 237 -9.41 -27.76 5.76
N GLU A 238 -10.55 -28.32 6.13
CA GLU A 238 -11.29 -29.34 5.38
C GLU A 238 -12.48 -28.74 4.62
N THR A 239 -13.14 -27.72 5.20
CA THR A 239 -14.39 -27.19 4.63
C THR A 239 -14.49 -25.68 4.69
N VAL A 240 -14.95 -25.09 3.57
CA VAL A 240 -15.41 -23.70 3.52
C VAL A 240 -16.85 -23.69 3.03
N THR A 241 -17.76 -23.26 3.90
CA THR A 241 -19.20 -23.23 3.65
C THR A 241 -19.67 -21.81 3.45
N PHE A 242 -20.56 -21.59 2.49
CA PHE A 242 -21.20 -20.31 2.24
C PHE A 242 -22.64 -20.32 2.73
N LYS A 243 -23.05 -19.29 3.50
CA LYS A 243 -24.45 -19.17 3.93
C LYS A 243 -25.40 -19.06 2.74
N ALA A 244 -26.62 -19.54 2.89
CA ALA A 244 -27.66 -19.46 1.86
C ALA A 244 -27.85 -18.02 1.38
N GLY A 245 -28.02 -17.85 0.06
CA GLY A 245 -28.09 -16.53 -0.57
C GLY A 245 -26.75 -15.81 -0.71
N SER A 246 -25.64 -16.56 -0.74
CA SER A 246 -24.29 -16.02 -0.91
C SER A 246 -24.20 -15.09 -2.13
N LYS A 247 -23.60 -13.94 -1.93
CA LYS A 247 -23.31 -12.92 -2.94
C LYS A 247 -21.87 -12.94 -3.44
N LEU A 248 -21.17 -14.03 -3.21
CA LEU A 248 -19.77 -14.17 -3.60
C LEU A 248 -19.61 -13.97 -5.11
N GLN A 249 -18.71 -13.09 -5.50
CA GLN A 249 -18.39 -12.74 -6.88
C GLN A 249 -16.96 -13.10 -7.26
N LYS A 250 -16.04 -13.07 -6.28
CA LYS A 250 -14.62 -13.25 -6.54
C LYS A 250 -13.97 -14.15 -5.48
N ILE A 251 -13.23 -15.13 -5.97
CA ILE A 251 -12.22 -15.86 -5.21
C ILE A 251 -10.89 -15.59 -5.91
N ALA A 252 -9.99 -14.90 -5.23
CA ALA A 252 -8.70 -14.54 -5.82
C ALA A 252 -7.75 -15.74 -5.86
N ALA A 253 -6.62 -15.59 -6.58
CA ALA A 253 -5.62 -16.65 -6.70
C ALA A 253 -5.08 -17.08 -5.34
N ARG A 254 -4.66 -18.35 -5.24
CA ARG A 254 -4.08 -18.96 -4.04
C ARG A 254 -4.95 -18.90 -2.77
N ALA A 255 -6.26 -18.68 -2.92
CA ALA A 255 -7.16 -18.55 -1.76
C ALA A 255 -7.10 -19.76 -0.82
N PHE A 256 -6.76 -20.95 -1.32
CA PHE A 256 -6.71 -22.24 -0.61
C PHE A 256 -5.38 -22.99 -0.80
N GLU A 257 -4.29 -22.31 -1.13
CA GLU A 257 -2.99 -22.95 -1.43
C GLU A 257 -2.12 -23.15 -0.20
#